data_29091f443bc7385c4b09b406a1d88ffd
#
_entry.id   29091f443bc7385c4b09b406a1d88ffd
#
_cell.length_a   1.000
_cell.length_b   1.000
_cell.length_c   1.000
_cell.angle_alpha   90.00
_cell.angle_beta   90.00
_cell.angle_gamma   90.00
#
_symmetry.space_group_name_H-M   'P 1'
#
loop_
_entity.id
_entity.type
_entity.pdbx_description
1 polymer ?
#
loop_
_entity_poly.entity_id
_entity_poly.type
_entity_poly.pdbx_seq_one_letter_code
_entity_poly.pdbx_strand_id
1 'polypeptide(L)'
;MFETEKEVERVILVAVDDGTNEFDAESCLDELEDLANTADAVVVGRMIQKLGAINRATYLGSGKIDELKAFAEMKDATGIICDDELSPVQIRNLENALNLKVMSRTLVILDIFAKRAMSAEGKVQVELAQLRYNLSHLTGRGKEMSRLGGGIGTRGPGEKKLEVDRRRIADRISDLNKNLKEIERHRSLLRENRNNQTPVIALVGYTNAGKSTLLNALTGAGVLAEDKLFATLDTTTRAVETQSGANYLFTDT
;
A
#
# COMPACT_ATOMS: atom_id res chain seq x y z
N MET A 1 9.05 29.96 8.61
CA MET A 1 8.90 28.67 7.93
C MET A 1 8.93 27.66 9.05
N PHE A 2 7.76 27.21 9.50
CA PHE A 2 7.69 26.23 10.60
C PHE A 2 7.95 24.86 9.97
N GLU A 3 9.10 24.27 10.22
CA GLU A 3 9.31 22.85 10.03
C GLU A 3 8.40 22.14 11.02
N THR A 4 7.32 21.58 10.52
CA THR A 4 6.51 20.64 11.30
C THR A 4 7.37 19.39 11.42
N GLU A 5 7.96 19.15 12.58
CA GLU A 5 8.56 17.85 12.90
C GLU A 5 7.52 16.78 12.55
N LYS A 6 7.84 15.90 11.60
CA LYS A 6 7.00 14.75 11.31
C LYS A 6 6.97 13.90 12.57
N GLU A 7 5.85 13.88 13.26
CA GLU A 7 5.64 12.92 14.32
C GLU A 7 5.85 11.52 13.75
N VAL A 8 6.80 10.78 14.34
CA VAL A 8 7.10 9.42 13.92
C VAL A 8 5.90 8.53 14.30
N GLU A 9 5.27 7.89 13.34
CA GLU A 9 4.17 6.96 13.60
C GLU A 9 4.69 5.74 14.37
N ARG A 10 4.16 5.52 15.57
CA ARG A 10 4.49 4.39 16.46
C ARG A 10 3.38 3.35 16.34
N VAL A 11 3.67 2.21 15.77
CA VAL A 11 2.64 1.24 15.38
C VAL A 11 2.78 -0.10 16.09
N ILE A 12 1.65 -0.74 16.36
CA ILE A 12 1.59 -2.14 16.79
C ILE A 12 1.15 -2.98 15.60
N LEU A 13 1.86 -4.06 15.35
CA LEU A 13 1.51 -5.04 14.32
C LEU A 13 0.55 -6.07 14.90
N VAL A 14 -0.49 -6.39 14.13
CA VAL A 14 -1.55 -7.30 14.56
C VAL A 14 -1.82 -8.34 13.49
N ALA A 15 -1.83 -9.61 13.86
CA ALA A 15 -2.19 -10.72 13.00
C ALA A 15 -3.21 -11.65 13.66
N VAL A 16 -4.02 -12.31 12.85
CA VAL A 16 -4.89 -13.41 13.27
C VAL A 16 -4.37 -14.70 12.67
N ASP A 17 -4.09 -15.66 13.54
CA ASP A 17 -3.76 -17.04 13.16
C ASP A 17 -5.06 -17.86 13.19
N ASP A 18 -5.63 -18.13 12.03
CA ASP A 18 -6.83 -18.95 11.87
C ASP A 18 -6.52 -20.40 11.47
N GLY A 19 -5.24 -20.73 11.35
CA GLY A 19 -4.76 -22.07 10.98
C GLY A 19 -4.93 -22.41 9.49
N THR A 20 -5.34 -21.46 8.65
CA THR A 20 -5.52 -21.66 7.21
C THR A 20 -4.35 -21.14 6.37
N ASN A 21 -3.50 -20.30 6.95
CA ASN A 21 -2.37 -19.69 6.27
C ASN A 21 -1.22 -20.70 6.07
N GLU A 22 -0.61 -20.69 4.89
CA GLU A 22 0.59 -21.51 4.58
C GLU A 22 1.82 -21.07 5.37
N PHE A 23 1.86 -19.81 5.82
CA PHE A 23 2.96 -19.23 6.58
C PHE A 23 2.55 -19.03 8.04
N ASP A 24 3.52 -19.19 8.93
CA ASP A 24 3.37 -18.89 10.35
C ASP A 24 3.11 -17.38 10.56
N ALA A 25 2.19 -17.06 11.47
CA ALA A 25 1.80 -15.68 11.77
C ALA A 25 2.99 -14.80 12.22
N GLU A 26 4.00 -15.39 12.88
CA GLU A 26 5.22 -14.67 13.25
C GLU A 26 6.02 -14.25 12.00
N SER A 27 6.18 -15.16 11.03
CA SER A 27 6.87 -14.86 9.76
C SER A 27 6.14 -13.76 8.96
N CYS A 28 4.80 -13.77 8.99
CA CYS A 28 3.98 -12.72 8.38
C CYS A 28 4.22 -11.35 9.06
N LEU A 29 4.31 -11.33 10.38
CA LEU A 29 4.62 -10.11 11.14
C LEU A 29 6.06 -9.64 10.95
N ASP A 30 7.03 -10.52 10.70
CA ASP A 30 8.40 -10.13 10.35
C ASP A 30 8.42 -9.34 9.02
N GLU A 31 7.73 -9.84 7.99
CA GLU A 31 7.60 -9.10 6.73
C GLU A 31 6.82 -7.79 6.89
N LEU A 32 5.76 -7.79 7.72
CA LEU A 32 4.97 -6.60 7.99
C LEU A 32 5.79 -5.53 8.74
N GLU A 33 6.73 -5.94 9.61
CA GLU A 33 7.67 -5.02 10.27
C GLU A 33 8.62 -4.38 9.27
N ASP A 34 9.16 -5.16 8.33
CA ASP A 34 10.00 -4.64 7.25
C ASP A 34 9.24 -3.63 6.37
N LEU A 35 7.95 -3.89 6.10
CA LEU A 35 7.06 -2.95 5.40
C LEU A 35 6.86 -1.67 6.22
N ALA A 36 6.54 -1.77 7.50
CA ALA A 36 6.33 -0.64 8.39
C ALA A 36 7.59 0.23 8.48
N ASN A 37 8.76 -0.39 8.67
CA ASN A 37 10.06 0.29 8.69
C ASN A 37 10.36 0.98 7.35
N THR A 38 10.02 0.35 6.22
CA THR A 38 10.17 0.95 4.88
C THR A 38 9.23 2.15 4.70
N ALA A 39 8.07 2.14 5.36
CA ALA A 39 7.13 3.27 5.41
C ALA A 39 7.52 4.36 6.42
N ASP A 40 8.68 4.27 7.08
CA ASP A 40 9.20 5.17 8.12
C ASP A 40 8.35 5.16 9.42
N ALA A 41 7.61 4.08 9.68
CA ALA A 41 6.95 3.87 10.96
C ALA A 41 7.87 3.10 11.92
N VAL A 42 7.68 3.30 13.23
CA VAL A 42 8.42 2.58 14.27
C VAL A 42 7.50 1.52 14.88
N VAL A 43 7.89 0.26 14.79
CA VAL A 43 7.14 -0.83 15.40
C VAL A 43 7.46 -0.90 16.89
N VAL A 44 6.44 -0.69 17.74
CA VAL A 44 6.56 -0.66 19.20
C VAL A 44 6.03 -1.92 19.89
N GLY A 45 5.41 -2.80 19.11
CA GLY A 45 4.92 -4.09 19.62
C GLY A 45 4.26 -4.94 18.54
N ARG A 46 4.05 -6.20 18.86
CA ARG A 46 3.37 -7.19 18.01
C ARG A 46 2.29 -7.90 18.82
N MET A 47 1.21 -8.29 18.19
CA MET A 47 0.12 -9.03 18.81
C MET A 47 -0.46 -10.05 17.83
N ILE A 48 -0.53 -11.29 18.25
CA ILE A 48 -1.17 -12.36 17.48
C ILE A 48 -2.37 -12.87 18.26
N GLN A 49 -3.46 -13.12 17.57
CA GLN A 49 -4.61 -13.81 18.12
C GLN A 49 -4.88 -15.10 17.35
N LYS A 50 -4.89 -16.23 18.08
CA LYS A 50 -5.36 -17.51 17.52
C LYS A 50 -6.88 -17.54 17.56
N LEU A 51 -7.51 -17.66 16.40
CA LEU A 51 -8.96 -17.78 16.23
C LEU A 51 -9.26 -18.85 15.20
N GLY A 52 -10.32 -19.62 15.40
CA GLY A 52 -10.79 -20.56 14.38
C GLY A 52 -11.39 -19.89 13.14
N ALA A 53 -11.71 -18.60 13.20
CA ALA A 53 -12.13 -17.78 12.08
C ALA A 53 -12.04 -16.28 12.45
N ILE A 54 -11.66 -15.46 11.49
CA ILE A 54 -11.59 -13.99 11.63
C ILE A 54 -12.97 -13.42 11.97
N ASN A 55 -13.03 -12.51 12.96
CA ASN A 55 -14.27 -11.85 13.31
C ASN A 55 -14.70 -10.88 12.19
N ARG A 56 -15.89 -11.09 11.65
CA ARG A 56 -16.44 -10.28 10.54
C ARG A 56 -16.67 -8.82 10.88
N ALA A 57 -16.92 -8.51 12.16
CA ALA A 57 -17.23 -7.14 12.59
C ALA A 57 -15.99 -6.36 13.03
N THR A 58 -15.05 -7.04 13.68
CA THR A 58 -13.93 -6.38 14.39
C THR A 58 -12.56 -6.96 14.09
N TYR A 59 -12.45 -7.95 13.18
CA TYR A 59 -11.21 -8.67 12.89
C TYR A 59 -10.72 -9.51 14.10
N LEU A 60 -10.61 -8.90 15.27
CA LEU A 60 -10.24 -9.50 16.55
C LEU A 60 -11.46 -9.85 17.41
N GLY A 61 -11.28 -10.76 18.37
CA GLY A 61 -12.27 -10.99 19.44
C GLY A 61 -12.30 -9.82 20.44
N SER A 62 -13.45 -9.61 21.10
CA SER A 62 -13.64 -8.47 21.99
C SER A 62 -12.60 -8.37 23.12
N GLY A 63 -12.30 -9.46 23.82
CA GLY A 63 -11.29 -9.46 24.88
C GLY A 63 -9.88 -9.11 24.35
N LYS A 64 -9.56 -9.47 23.08
CA LYS A 64 -8.28 -9.12 22.49
C LYS A 64 -8.19 -7.64 22.09
N ILE A 65 -9.33 -7.02 21.78
CA ILE A 65 -9.39 -5.56 21.52
C ILE A 65 -9.10 -4.79 22.82
N ASP A 66 -9.64 -5.21 23.94
CA ASP A 66 -9.37 -4.58 25.24
C ASP A 66 -7.90 -4.73 25.64
N GLU A 67 -7.32 -5.90 25.42
CA GLU A 67 -5.88 -6.16 25.63
C GLU A 67 -5.01 -5.28 24.69
N LEU A 68 -5.39 -5.18 23.41
CA LEU A 68 -4.68 -4.35 22.43
C LEU A 68 -4.75 -2.86 22.80
N LYS A 69 -5.89 -2.40 23.30
CA LYS A 69 -6.06 -1.01 23.77
C LYS A 69 -5.12 -0.68 24.93
N ALA A 70 -5.09 -1.54 25.96
CA ALA A 70 -4.18 -1.35 27.09
C ALA A 70 -2.71 -1.43 26.67
N PHE A 71 -2.39 -2.34 25.73
CA PHE A 71 -1.04 -2.47 25.20
C PHE A 71 -0.62 -1.23 24.38
N ALA A 72 -1.53 -0.68 23.58
CA ALA A 72 -1.29 0.52 22.79
C ALA A 72 -1.04 1.74 23.68
N GLU A 73 -1.81 1.91 24.74
CA GLU A 73 -1.61 2.97 25.75
C GLU A 73 -0.25 2.83 26.44
N MET A 74 0.12 1.61 26.86
CA MET A 74 1.42 1.36 27.51
C MET A 74 2.61 1.63 26.59
N LYS A 75 2.46 1.46 25.29
CA LYS A 75 3.52 1.64 24.28
C LYS A 75 3.51 3.01 23.61
N ASP A 76 2.61 3.91 23.99
CA ASP A 76 2.38 5.19 23.32
C ASP A 76 2.22 5.01 21.80
N ALA A 77 1.45 4.02 21.39
CA ALA A 77 1.21 3.75 19.98
C ALA A 77 0.26 4.79 19.39
N THR A 78 0.55 5.25 18.18
CA THR A 78 -0.28 6.20 17.42
C THR A 78 -1.20 5.50 16.42
N GLY A 79 -0.97 4.21 16.14
CA GLY A 79 -1.75 3.41 15.21
C GLY A 79 -1.48 1.92 15.33
N ILE A 80 -2.28 1.15 14.60
CA ILE A 80 -2.07 -0.28 14.42
C ILE A 80 -2.02 -0.63 12.94
N ILE A 81 -1.25 -1.68 12.60
CA ILE A 81 -1.20 -2.26 11.26
C ILE A 81 -1.63 -3.72 11.37
N CYS A 82 -2.68 -4.08 10.64
CA CYS A 82 -3.14 -5.46 10.54
C CYS A 82 -2.55 -6.12 9.29
N ASP A 83 -2.13 -7.38 9.44
CA ASP A 83 -1.52 -8.15 8.36
C ASP A 83 -2.51 -8.47 7.24
N ASP A 84 -3.77 -8.70 7.61
CA ASP A 84 -4.85 -9.00 6.66
C ASP A 84 -5.47 -7.75 6.04
N GLU A 85 -6.17 -7.96 4.92
CA GLU A 85 -7.03 -6.94 4.33
C GLU A 85 -8.32 -6.82 5.15
N LEU A 86 -8.55 -5.61 5.66
CA LEU A 86 -9.69 -5.32 6.51
C LEU A 86 -10.87 -4.77 5.70
N SER A 87 -12.08 -5.24 6.01
CA SER A 87 -13.29 -4.61 5.50
C SER A 87 -13.47 -3.20 6.11
N PRO A 88 -14.19 -2.29 5.41
CA PRO A 88 -14.47 -0.94 5.93
C PRO A 88 -15.18 -0.94 7.29
N VAL A 89 -15.97 -1.99 7.57
CA VAL A 89 -16.66 -2.16 8.85
C VAL A 89 -15.67 -2.52 9.96
N GLN A 90 -14.74 -3.43 9.68
CA GLN A 90 -13.70 -3.82 10.64
C GLN A 90 -12.78 -2.65 10.99
N ILE A 91 -12.30 -1.91 9.98
CA ILE A 91 -11.45 -0.72 10.21
C ILE A 91 -12.16 0.25 11.15
N ARG A 92 -13.39 0.65 10.82
CA ARG A 92 -14.13 1.61 11.63
C ARG A 92 -14.40 1.11 13.05
N ASN A 93 -14.79 -0.15 13.20
CA ASN A 93 -15.09 -0.70 14.52
C ASN A 93 -13.82 -0.77 15.38
N LEU A 94 -12.68 -1.12 14.79
CA LEU A 94 -11.39 -1.07 15.48
C LEU A 94 -10.97 0.36 15.82
N GLU A 95 -11.07 1.31 14.87
CA GLU A 95 -10.77 2.73 15.12
C GLU A 95 -11.61 3.30 16.26
N ASN A 96 -12.92 2.99 16.28
CA ASN A 96 -13.82 3.44 17.35
C ASN A 96 -13.49 2.79 18.71
N ALA A 97 -13.12 1.52 18.74
CA ALA A 97 -12.79 0.81 19.97
C ALA A 97 -11.45 1.25 20.57
N LEU A 98 -10.45 1.44 19.70
CA LEU A 98 -9.08 1.75 20.10
C LEU A 98 -8.80 3.26 20.19
N ASN A 99 -9.57 4.08 19.49
CA ASN A 99 -9.30 5.51 19.25
C ASN A 99 -7.92 5.75 18.61
N LEU A 100 -7.50 4.85 17.74
CA LEU A 100 -6.23 4.87 17.01
C LEU A 100 -6.48 4.69 15.52
N LYS A 101 -5.52 5.14 14.70
CA LYS A 101 -5.50 4.87 13.25
C LYS A 101 -5.31 3.36 13.02
N VAL A 102 -6.12 2.80 12.14
CA VAL A 102 -6.06 1.39 11.75
C VAL A 102 -5.70 1.29 10.26
N MET A 103 -4.65 0.56 9.97
CA MET A 103 -4.15 0.35 8.61
C MET A 103 -4.13 -1.14 8.28
N SER A 104 -4.40 -1.50 7.03
CA SER A 104 -4.13 -2.84 6.49
C SER A 104 -2.74 -2.88 5.85
N ARG A 105 -2.22 -4.08 5.64
CA ARG A 105 -0.98 -4.32 4.88
C ARG A 105 -1.00 -3.61 3.52
N THR A 106 -2.12 -3.69 2.80
CA THR A 106 -2.29 -3.03 1.50
C THR A 106 -2.09 -1.51 1.58
N LEU A 107 -2.61 -0.86 2.61
CA LEU A 107 -2.46 0.59 2.78
C LEU A 107 -1.00 0.97 3.01
N VAL A 108 -0.27 0.21 3.83
CA VAL A 108 1.17 0.43 4.06
C VAL A 108 1.97 0.31 2.76
N ILE A 109 1.69 -0.72 1.94
CA ILE A 109 2.33 -0.90 0.63
C ILE A 109 2.02 0.28 -0.30
N LEU A 110 0.78 0.76 -0.33
CA LEU A 110 0.41 1.94 -1.13
C LEU A 110 1.14 3.21 -0.66
N ASP A 111 1.37 3.37 0.63
CA ASP A 111 2.12 4.50 1.18
C ASP A 111 3.61 4.41 0.80
N ILE A 112 4.20 3.22 0.82
CA ILE A 112 5.56 2.99 0.33
C ILE A 112 5.66 3.37 -1.16
N PHE A 113 4.72 2.92 -1.98
CA PHE A 113 4.68 3.24 -3.40
C PHE A 113 4.51 4.74 -3.65
N ALA A 114 3.69 5.42 -2.85
CA ALA A 114 3.52 6.87 -2.96
C ALA A 114 4.81 7.65 -2.69
N LYS A 115 5.63 7.17 -1.75
CA LYS A 115 6.94 7.75 -1.45
C LYS A 115 7.98 7.45 -2.53
N ARG A 116 7.90 6.28 -3.19
CA ARG A 116 8.89 5.79 -4.16
C ARG A 116 8.60 6.18 -5.61
N ALA A 117 7.36 6.54 -5.95
CA ALA A 117 6.97 6.94 -7.29
C ALA A 117 7.66 8.23 -7.72
N MET A 118 8.64 8.13 -8.62
CA MET A 118 9.38 9.27 -9.17
C MET A 118 8.88 9.64 -10.56
N SER A 119 8.54 8.65 -11.40
CA SER A 119 8.04 8.87 -12.75
C SER A 119 6.61 9.44 -12.75
N ALA A 120 6.26 10.17 -13.80
CA ALA A 120 4.89 10.67 -13.99
C ALA A 120 3.88 9.52 -14.07
N GLU A 121 4.25 8.41 -14.71
CA GLU A 121 3.42 7.21 -14.81
C GLU A 121 3.24 6.54 -13.45
N GLY A 122 4.34 6.29 -12.70
CA GLY A 122 4.30 5.70 -11.37
C GLY A 122 3.41 6.50 -10.42
N LYS A 123 3.52 7.84 -10.43
CA LYS A 123 2.65 8.72 -9.62
C LYS A 123 1.17 8.57 -9.99
N VAL A 124 0.84 8.53 -11.27
CA VAL A 124 -0.55 8.33 -11.73
C VAL A 124 -1.07 6.95 -11.33
N GLN A 125 -0.27 5.90 -11.47
CA GLN A 125 -0.65 4.54 -11.09
C GLN A 125 -0.88 4.42 -9.59
N VAL A 126 -0.01 4.98 -8.77
CA VAL A 126 -0.14 4.96 -7.30
C VAL A 126 -1.36 5.76 -6.86
N GLU A 127 -1.57 6.98 -7.38
CA GLU A 127 -2.75 7.79 -7.08
C GLU A 127 -4.04 7.03 -7.46
N LEU A 128 -4.04 6.35 -8.61
CA LEU A 128 -5.17 5.54 -9.04
C LEU A 128 -5.45 4.38 -8.10
N ALA A 129 -4.42 3.68 -7.62
CA ALA A 129 -4.54 2.58 -6.68
C ALA A 129 -5.08 3.06 -5.32
N GLN A 130 -4.54 4.16 -4.78
CA GLN A 130 -5.00 4.78 -3.54
C GLN A 130 -6.46 5.25 -3.63
N LEU A 131 -6.87 5.87 -4.74
CA LEU A 131 -8.26 6.30 -4.94
C LEU A 131 -9.22 5.11 -5.04
N ARG A 132 -8.83 4.02 -5.70
CA ARG A 132 -9.63 2.79 -5.76
C ARG A 132 -9.78 2.15 -4.37
N TYR A 133 -8.70 2.08 -3.61
CA TYR A 133 -8.73 1.62 -2.22
C TYR A 133 -9.68 2.48 -1.38
N ASN A 134 -9.53 3.80 -1.42
CA ASN A 134 -10.39 4.72 -0.69
C ASN A 134 -11.86 4.61 -1.13
N LEU A 135 -12.13 4.45 -2.44
CA LEU A 135 -13.49 4.29 -2.95
C LEU A 135 -14.16 3.02 -2.41
N SER A 136 -13.42 1.90 -2.32
CA SER A 136 -13.94 0.66 -1.74
C SER A 136 -14.26 0.81 -0.24
N HIS A 137 -13.50 1.61 0.48
CA HIS A 137 -13.65 1.85 1.91
C HIS A 137 -14.69 2.93 2.25
N LEU A 138 -15.03 3.81 1.32
CA LEU A 138 -16.12 4.78 1.51
C LEU A 138 -17.52 4.12 1.51
N THR A 139 -17.70 3.00 0.84
CA THR A 139 -19.01 2.36 0.70
C THR A 139 -19.58 1.81 2.02
N GLY A 140 -18.75 1.60 3.04
CA GLY A 140 -19.18 1.18 4.38
C GLY A 140 -19.75 2.31 5.26
N ARG A 141 -19.38 3.56 4.99
CA ARG A 141 -19.76 4.72 5.83
C ARG A 141 -21.21 5.21 5.61
N GLY A 142 -21.82 4.93 4.46
CA GLY A 142 -23.15 5.46 4.11
C GLY A 142 -24.33 4.76 4.76
N LYS A 143 -24.24 3.47 5.07
CA LYS A 143 -25.37 2.69 5.60
C LYS A 143 -25.74 2.98 7.05
N GLU A 144 -24.85 3.55 7.84
CA GLU A 144 -25.13 3.85 9.25
C GLU A 144 -25.58 5.28 9.49
N MET A 145 -25.13 6.25 8.68
CA MET A 145 -25.68 7.61 8.73
C MET A 145 -27.16 7.65 8.31
N SER A 146 -27.61 6.69 7.51
CA SER A 146 -29.04 6.56 7.14
C SER A 146 -29.91 5.96 8.24
N ARG A 147 -29.34 5.26 9.23
CA ARG A 147 -30.10 4.71 10.38
C ARG A 147 -30.47 5.75 11.43
N LEU A 148 -29.79 6.89 11.48
CA LEU A 148 -30.06 7.98 12.43
C LEU A 148 -31.11 9.00 11.94
N GLY A 149 -31.54 8.89 10.68
CA GLY A 149 -32.58 9.74 10.08
C GLY A 149 -33.83 8.92 9.76
N GLY A 150 -34.60 8.55 10.78
CA GLY A 150 -35.87 7.82 10.61
C GLY A 150 -36.94 8.67 9.93
N GLY A 151 -37.04 8.60 8.61
CA GLY A 151 -38.14 9.17 7.83
C GLY A 151 -38.15 8.61 6.43
N ILE A 152 -39.30 8.13 5.96
CA ILE A 152 -39.51 7.71 4.57
C ILE A 152 -39.30 8.94 3.67
N GLY A 153 -38.20 8.98 2.89
CA GLY A 153 -37.96 9.99 1.84
C GLY A 153 -36.97 11.11 2.14
N THR A 154 -36.35 11.18 3.33
CA THR A 154 -35.32 12.20 3.62
C THR A 154 -33.92 11.61 3.57
N ARG A 155 -33.23 11.79 2.42
CA ARG A 155 -31.76 11.63 2.35
C ARG A 155 -31.13 12.68 3.25
N GLY A 156 -30.47 12.27 4.34
CA GLY A 156 -29.80 13.18 5.25
C GLY A 156 -28.62 13.92 4.61
N PRO A 157 -28.18 15.06 5.15
CA PRO A 157 -27.05 15.84 4.62
C PRO A 157 -25.74 15.04 4.56
N GLY A 158 -25.57 14.00 5.40
CA GLY A 158 -24.42 13.10 5.37
C GLY A 158 -24.39 12.15 4.17
N GLU A 159 -25.54 11.63 3.72
CA GLU A 159 -25.62 10.80 2.50
C GLU A 159 -25.25 11.61 1.26
N LYS A 160 -25.72 12.86 1.17
CA LYS A 160 -25.33 13.75 0.06
C LYS A 160 -23.83 14.03 0.03
N LYS A 161 -23.19 14.20 1.18
CA LYS A 161 -21.75 14.45 1.26
C LYS A 161 -20.96 13.22 0.78
N LEU A 162 -21.28 12.03 1.25
CA LEU A 162 -20.63 10.78 0.81
C LEU A 162 -20.85 10.50 -0.68
N GLU A 163 -22.04 10.77 -1.21
CA GLU A 163 -22.33 10.60 -2.63
C GLU A 163 -21.53 11.59 -3.48
N VAL A 164 -21.38 12.84 -3.02
CA VAL A 164 -20.54 13.85 -3.68
C VAL A 164 -19.06 13.44 -3.65
N ASP A 165 -18.55 12.99 -2.51
CA ASP A 165 -17.16 12.57 -2.37
C ASP A 165 -16.88 11.32 -3.24
N ARG A 166 -17.80 10.36 -3.26
CA ARG A 166 -17.72 9.18 -4.14
C ARG A 166 -17.68 9.57 -5.61
N ARG A 167 -18.51 10.53 -6.03
CA ARG A 167 -18.53 11.01 -7.42
C ARG A 167 -17.22 11.71 -7.78
N ARG A 168 -16.72 12.59 -6.90
CA ARG A 168 -15.43 13.25 -7.11
C ARG A 168 -14.28 12.26 -7.29
N ILE A 169 -14.24 11.21 -6.45
CA ILE A 169 -13.22 10.17 -6.55
C ILE A 169 -13.40 9.39 -7.87
N ALA A 170 -14.63 9.04 -8.25
CA ALA A 170 -14.89 8.34 -9.50
C ALA A 170 -14.49 9.16 -10.73
N ASP A 171 -14.80 10.46 -10.73
CA ASP A 171 -14.39 11.40 -11.79
C ASP A 171 -12.86 11.48 -11.87
N ARG A 172 -12.19 11.61 -10.72
CA ARG A 172 -10.72 11.63 -10.67
C ARG A 172 -10.09 10.32 -11.19
N ILE A 173 -10.65 9.17 -10.83
CA ILE A 173 -10.24 7.85 -11.35
C ILE A 173 -10.40 7.82 -12.88
N SER A 174 -11.50 8.36 -13.42
CA SER A 174 -11.73 8.43 -14.86
C SER A 174 -10.66 9.26 -15.57
N ASP A 175 -10.31 10.42 -15.02
CA ASP A 175 -9.31 11.32 -15.60
C ASP A 175 -7.91 10.74 -15.53
N LEU A 176 -7.54 10.10 -14.42
CA LEU A 176 -6.26 9.39 -14.30
C LEU A 176 -6.14 8.23 -15.28
N ASN A 177 -7.22 7.48 -15.52
CA ASN A 177 -7.24 6.42 -16.52
C ASN A 177 -7.04 6.96 -17.96
N LYS A 178 -7.58 8.14 -18.28
CA LYS A 178 -7.33 8.79 -19.57
C LYS A 178 -5.85 9.19 -19.70
N ASN A 179 -5.30 9.80 -18.64
CA ASN A 179 -3.90 10.20 -18.58
C ASN A 179 -2.96 8.99 -18.78
N LEU A 180 -3.26 7.87 -18.11
CA LEU A 180 -2.48 6.65 -18.23
C LEU A 180 -2.46 6.12 -19.68
N LYS A 181 -3.63 6.11 -20.35
CA LYS A 181 -3.74 5.72 -21.77
C LYS A 181 -2.92 6.63 -22.69
N GLU A 182 -2.87 7.93 -22.42
CA GLU A 182 -2.03 8.87 -23.19
C GLU A 182 -0.53 8.58 -22.99
N ILE A 183 -0.11 8.33 -21.75
CA ILE A 183 1.27 7.94 -21.43
C ILE A 183 1.64 6.63 -22.14
N GLU A 184 0.78 5.62 -22.08
CA GLU A 184 0.97 4.33 -22.76
C GLU A 184 1.11 4.50 -24.29
N ARG A 185 0.21 5.32 -24.89
CA ARG A 185 0.27 5.64 -26.32
C ARG A 185 1.58 6.31 -26.70
N HIS A 186 2.01 7.31 -25.93
CA HIS A 186 3.28 7.98 -26.16
C HIS A 186 4.48 7.02 -26.07
N ARG A 187 4.47 6.12 -25.08
CA ARG A 187 5.50 5.08 -24.93
C ARG A 187 5.52 4.10 -26.12
N SER A 188 4.35 3.70 -26.62
CA SER A 188 4.25 2.82 -27.78
C SER A 188 4.90 3.46 -29.01
N LEU A 189 4.61 4.74 -29.28
CA LEU A 189 5.25 5.47 -30.38
C LEU A 189 6.77 5.58 -30.23
N LEU A 190 7.26 5.80 -28.99
CA LEU A 190 8.70 5.84 -28.72
C LEU A 190 9.36 4.45 -28.91
N ARG A 191 8.64 3.36 -28.59
CA ARG A 191 9.14 2.00 -28.82
C ARG A 191 9.20 1.62 -30.30
N GLU A 192 8.21 2.01 -31.09
CA GLU A 192 8.18 1.80 -32.54
C GLU A 192 9.36 2.49 -33.25
N ASN A 193 9.76 3.66 -32.74
CA ASN A 193 10.91 4.41 -33.27
C ASN A 193 12.29 3.88 -32.81
N ARG A 194 12.32 2.95 -31.84
CA ARG A 194 13.58 2.31 -31.42
C ARG A 194 13.92 1.19 -32.42
N ASN A 195 15.16 1.22 -32.95
CA ASN A 195 15.66 0.11 -33.77
C ASN A 195 15.52 -1.20 -32.98
N ASN A 196 14.69 -2.12 -33.46
CA ASN A 196 14.34 -3.39 -32.82
C ASN A 196 15.53 -4.41 -32.73
N GLN A 197 16.75 -3.96 -32.88
CA GLN A 197 17.94 -4.84 -32.95
C GLN A 197 18.58 -5.12 -31.58
N THR A 198 18.26 -4.36 -30.54
CA THR A 198 18.86 -4.57 -29.22
C THR A 198 17.96 -5.42 -28.33
N PRO A 199 18.37 -6.64 -27.94
CA PRO A 199 17.58 -7.48 -27.04
C PRO A 199 17.37 -6.81 -25.68
N VAL A 200 16.17 -6.97 -25.11
CA VAL A 200 15.81 -6.47 -23.77
C VAL A 200 15.72 -7.64 -22.81
N ILE A 201 16.45 -7.55 -21.70
CA ILE A 201 16.49 -8.55 -20.63
C ILE A 201 15.85 -7.92 -19.39
N ALA A 202 14.74 -8.48 -18.92
CA ALA A 202 14.08 -8.06 -17.68
C ALA A 202 14.60 -8.90 -16.49
N LEU A 203 15.01 -8.22 -15.42
CA LEU A 203 15.35 -8.84 -14.14
C LEU A 203 14.07 -8.98 -13.31
N VAL A 204 13.61 -10.21 -13.12
CA VAL A 204 12.38 -10.53 -12.39
C VAL A 204 12.70 -11.31 -11.13
N GLY A 205 12.00 -11.01 -10.03
CA GLY A 205 12.15 -11.69 -8.75
C GLY A 205 11.42 -10.95 -7.65
N TYR A 206 11.35 -11.55 -6.47
CA TYR A 206 10.71 -10.96 -5.28
C TYR A 206 11.36 -9.63 -4.87
N THR A 207 10.62 -8.85 -4.09
CA THR A 207 11.15 -7.64 -3.44
C THR A 207 12.35 -8.02 -2.59
N ASN A 208 13.38 -7.15 -2.58
CA ASN A 208 14.64 -7.38 -1.86
C ASN A 208 15.45 -8.63 -2.28
N ALA A 209 15.19 -9.21 -3.45
CA ALA A 209 15.96 -10.34 -4.00
C ALA A 209 17.28 -9.94 -4.69
N GLY A 210 17.70 -8.68 -4.57
CA GLY A 210 18.96 -8.20 -5.12
C GLY A 210 18.94 -7.83 -6.62
N LYS A 211 17.75 -7.63 -7.23
CA LYS A 211 17.63 -7.28 -8.66
C LYS A 211 18.37 -5.99 -9.02
N SER A 212 18.14 -4.92 -8.26
CA SER A 212 18.79 -3.61 -8.50
C SER A 212 20.29 -3.67 -8.22
N THR A 213 20.73 -4.49 -7.25
CA THR A 213 22.15 -4.76 -6.98
C THR A 213 22.79 -5.48 -8.17
N LEU A 214 22.11 -6.50 -8.73
CA LEU A 214 22.56 -7.20 -9.92
C LEU A 214 22.64 -6.27 -11.13
N LEU A 215 21.61 -5.43 -11.35
CA LEU A 215 21.63 -4.42 -12.42
C LEU A 215 22.83 -3.50 -12.27
N ASN A 216 23.11 -2.99 -11.07
CA ASN A 216 24.27 -2.13 -10.81
C ASN A 216 25.59 -2.83 -11.08
N ALA A 217 25.74 -4.09 -10.68
CA ALA A 217 26.94 -4.89 -10.92
C ALA A 217 27.19 -5.12 -12.42
N LEU A 218 26.11 -5.30 -13.21
CA LEU A 218 26.22 -5.52 -14.67
C LEU A 218 26.43 -4.23 -15.45
N THR A 219 25.88 -3.10 -14.99
CA THR A 219 25.79 -1.88 -15.80
C THR A 219 26.59 -0.70 -15.25
N GLY A 220 27.03 -0.75 -14.01
CA GLY A 220 27.63 0.40 -13.31
C GLY A 220 26.65 1.59 -13.14
N ALA A 221 25.34 1.35 -13.20
CA ALA A 221 24.31 2.38 -13.36
C ALA A 221 24.05 3.26 -12.13
N GLY A 222 24.52 2.86 -10.94
CA GLY A 222 24.24 3.59 -9.69
C GLY A 222 22.75 3.70 -9.36
N VAL A 223 21.95 2.70 -9.77
CA VAL A 223 20.53 2.64 -9.40
C VAL A 223 20.42 2.44 -7.88
N LEU A 224 19.44 3.09 -7.25
CA LEU A 224 19.19 2.96 -5.84
C LEU A 224 18.93 1.49 -5.48
N ALA A 225 19.86 0.89 -4.75
CA ALA A 225 19.76 -0.46 -4.22
C ALA A 225 19.81 -0.36 -2.70
N GLU A 226 18.65 -0.42 -2.06
CA GLU A 226 18.51 -0.40 -0.61
C GLU A 226 18.05 -1.78 -0.14
N ASP A 227 18.45 -2.16 1.06
CA ASP A 227 17.95 -3.35 1.76
C ASP A 227 16.59 -3.03 2.39
N LYS A 228 15.60 -2.75 1.53
CA LYS A 228 14.23 -2.40 1.89
C LYS A 228 13.25 -3.03 0.90
N LEU A 229 12.09 -3.43 1.40
CA LEU A 229 11.00 -3.93 0.57
C LEU A 229 10.51 -2.81 -0.38
N PHE A 230 10.18 -3.17 -1.61
CA PHE A 230 9.69 -2.24 -2.63
C PHE A 230 10.61 -1.02 -2.88
N ALA A 231 11.93 -1.20 -2.79
CA ALA A 231 12.91 -0.15 -3.04
C ALA A 231 12.80 0.42 -4.47
N THR A 232 12.48 -0.41 -5.45
CA THR A 232 12.28 -0.03 -6.85
C THR A 232 10.79 -0.14 -7.21
N LEU A 233 10.19 0.97 -7.62
CA LEU A 233 8.83 1.02 -8.19
C LEU A 233 8.88 1.35 -9.68
N ASP A 234 9.68 2.34 -10.05
CA ASP A 234 9.85 2.76 -11.44
C ASP A 234 10.92 1.90 -12.14
N THR A 235 10.57 1.32 -13.27
CA THR A 235 11.49 0.50 -14.04
C THR A 235 12.67 1.31 -14.57
N THR A 236 13.88 0.83 -14.37
CA THR A 236 15.10 1.43 -14.89
C THR A 236 15.73 0.54 -15.96
N THR A 237 15.90 1.08 -17.17
CA THR A 237 16.56 0.36 -18.28
C THR A 237 17.95 0.93 -18.52
N ARG A 238 18.95 0.06 -18.66
CA ARG A 238 20.35 0.40 -18.95
C ARG A 238 20.91 -0.46 -20.06
N ALA A 239 21.72 0.16 -20.91
CA ALA A 239 22.46 -0.54 -21.94
C ALA A 239 23.77 -1.13 -21.39
N VAL A 240 24.08 -2.34 -21.80
CA VAL A 240 25.35 -3.03 -21.49
C VAL A 240 25.95 -3.49 -22.79
N GLU A 241 27.21 -3.12 -23.02
CA GLU A 241 28.02 -3.65 -24.10
C GLU A 241 28.86 -4.82 -23.57
N THR A 242 28.73 -5.98 -24.20
CA THR A 242 29.52 -7.16 -23.85
C THR A 242 30.93 -7.08 -24.46
N GLN A 243 31.86 -7.86 -23.95
CA GLN A 243 33.22 -7.98 -24.49
C GLN A 243 33.25 -8.39 -25.97
N SER A 244 32.18 -9.01 -26.46
CA SER A 244 32.02 -9.37 -27.89
C SER A 244 31.46 -8.25 -28.76
N GLY A 245 31.19 -7.05 -28.20
CA GLY A 245 30.60 -5.90 -28.89
C GLY A 245 29.09 -5.98 -29.08
N ALA A 246 28.40 -6.97 -28.46
CA ALA A 246 26.95 -7.05 -28.50
C ALA A 246 26.33 -6.15 -27.44
N ASN A 247 25.30 -5.40 -27.82
CA ASN A 247 24.55 -4.52 -26.94
C ASN A 247 23.27 -5.19 -26.43
N TYR A 248 23.03 -5.09 -25.13
CA TYR A 248 21.82 -5.55 -24.46
C TYR A 248 21.21 -4.43 -23.60
N LEU A 249 19.90 -4.43 -23.46
CA LEU A 249 19.19 -3.55 -22.52
C LEU A 249 18.74 -4.38 -21.33
N PHE A 250 19.24 -4.05 -20.14
CA PHE A 250 18.77 -4.64 -18.88
C PHE A 250 17.75 -3.73 -18.22
N THR A 251 16.65 -4.31 -17.77
CA THR A 251 15.57 -3.59 -17.10
C THR A 251 15.32 -4.19 -15.73
N ASP A 252 15.40 -3.36 -14.68
CA ASP A 252 14.95 -3.69 -13.32
C ASP A 252 13.43 -3.53 -13.23
N THR A 253 12.74 -4.45 -12.51
CA THR A 253 11.28 -4.47 -12.37
C THR A 253 10.85 -4.41 -10.91
#